data_54411ec31fc3a44dff1f242d6b983e45
#
_entry.id   54411ec31fc3a44dff1f242d6b983e45
#
_cell.length_a   1.000
_cell.length_b   1.000
_cell.length_c   1.000
_cell.angle_alpha   90.00
_cell.angle_beta   90.00
_cell.angle_gamma   90.00
#
_symmetry.space_group_name_H-M   'P 1'
#
loop_
_entity.id
_entity.type
_entity.pdbx_description
1 polymer ?
#
loop_
_entity_poly.entity_id
_entity_poly.type
_entity_poly.pdbx_seq_one_letter_code
_entity_poly.pdbx_strand_id
1 'polypeptide(L)'
;GNVVAEGRDLGEDPAISELIGSIKVMLDAYEEGRIDRLFLVNNDFVNTMTQQPTVEQLLPLSADADVSMKHHWDYIYEPDAKDLLDGLLIRYVESLVYQAVVENGACEQAARMIAMKSATDNAGDLIDDLQLVYNKARQASITQELSEIVSGAAAIS
;
A
#
# COMPACT_ATOMS: atom_id res chain seq x y z
N GLY A 1 -6.80 -14.36 -16.03
CA GLY A 1 -7.90 -13.42 -15.80
C GLY A 1 -8.07 -12.49 -16.98
N ASN A 2 -9.26 -11.98 -17.17
CA ASN A 2 -9.55 -11.03 -18.25
C ASN A 2 -9.39 -9.61 -17.67
N VAL A 3 -8.33 -8.89 -18.04
CA VAL A 3 -8.10 -7.51 -17.65
C VAL A 3 -8.82 -6.61 -18.67
N VAL A 4 -9.81 -5.83 -18.21
CA VAL A 4 -10.66 -5.00 -19.06
C VAL A 4 -10.17 -3.55 -19.05
N ALA A 5 -9.66 -3.07 -17.92
CA ALA A 5 -9.10 -1.73 -17.77
C ALA A 5 -7.90 -1.77 -16.82
N GLU A 6 -6.91 -0.91 -17.04
CA GLU A 6 -5.72 -0.80 -16.23
C GLU A 6 -5.32 0.66 -16.08
N GLY A 7 -5.14 1.12 -14.84
CA GLY A 7 -4.52 2.40 -14.53
C GLY A 7 -3.05 2.19 -14.21
N ARG A 8 -2.15 2.92 -14.86
CA ARG A 8 -0.70 2.88 -14.62
C ARG A 8 -0.21 4.26 -14.25
N ASP A 9 0.90 4.29 -13.53
CA ASP A 9 1.61 5.54 -13.17
C ASP A 9 0.76 6.56 -12.41
N LEU A 10 -0.10 6.06 -11.49
CA LEU A 10 -0.98 6.89 -10.68
C LEU A 10 -0.24 7.83 -9.70
N GLY A 11 1.10 7.68 -9.57
CA GLY A 11 1.91 8.50 -8.67
C GLY A 11 1.63 8.28 -7.19
N GLU A 12 2.19 9.17 -6.35
CA GLU A 12 1.97 9.12 -4.89
C GLU A 12 0.67 9.83 -4.47
N ASP A 13 0.15 10.72 -5.31
CA ASP A 13 -1.08 11.48 -5.07
C ASP A 13 -1.99 11.38 -6.33
N PRO A 14 -2.70 10.25 -6.48
CA PRO A 14 -3.51 10.00 -7.66
C PRO A 14 -4.70 10.96 -7.73
N ALA A 15 -4.92 11.57 -8.88
CA ALA A 15 -6.10 12.37 -9.11
C ALA A 15 -7.32 11.47 -9.39
N ILE A 16 -8.48 11.82 -8.84
CA ILE A 16 -9.72 11.07 -9.08
C ILE A 16 -10.05 10.96 -10.58
N SER A 17 -9.69 11.96 -11.37
CA SER A 17 -9.89 11.99 -12.83
C SER A 17 -9.18 10.86 -13.58
N GLU A 18 -8.08 10.33 -13.03
CA GLU A 18 -7.33 9.23 -13.63
C GLU A 18 -8.03 7.88 -13.42
N LEU A 19 -8.84 7.77 -12.36
CA LEU A 19 -9.58 6.57 -12.00
C LEU A 19 -10.96 6.48 -12.68
N ILE A 20 -11.56 7.62 -13.00
CA ILE A 20 -12.92 7.70 -13.56
C ILE A 20 -13.07 6.82 -14.82
N GLY A 21 -12.04 6.79 -15.67
CA GLY A 21 -12.09 6.01 -16.91
C GLY A 21 -12.26 4.50 -16.66
N SER A 22 -11.50 3.94 -15.73
CA SER A 22 -11.59 2.52 -15.38
C SER A 22 -12.86 2.19 -14.61
N ILE A 23 -13.31 3.08 -13.72
CA ILE A 23 -14.57 2.93 -12.99
C ILE A 23 -15.74 2.91 -13.97
N LYS A 24 -15.76 3.84 -14.93
CA LYS A 24 -16.82 3.93 -15.92
C LYS A 24 -16.95 2.65 -16.75
N VAL A 25 -15.83 2.07 -17.20
CA VAL A 25 -15.84 0.80 -17.94
C VAL A 25 -16.51 -0.33 -17.15
N MET A 26 -16.31 -0.36 -15.83
CA MET A 26 -16.92 -1.36 -14.95
C MET A 26 -18.41 -1.09 -14.69
N LEU A 27 -18.78 0.17 -14.53
CA LEU A 27 -20.19 0.58 -14.37
C LEU A 27 -20.98 0.30 -15.65
N ASP A 28 -20.46 0.66 -16.82
CA ASP A 28 -21.08 0.37 -18.11
C ASP A 28 -21.25 -1.16 -18.30
N ALA A 29 -20.26 -1.97 -17.87
CA ALA A 29 -20.36 -3.43 -17.93
C ALA A 29 -21.46 -3.99 -17.02
N TYR A 30 -21.71 -3.36 -15.88
CA TYR A 30 -22.78 -3.73 -14.98
C TYR A 30 -24.14 -3.33 -15.55
N GLU A 31 -24.29 -2.12 -16.07
CA GLU A 31 -25.53 -1.63 -16.71
C GLU A 31 -25.94 -2.45 -17.92
N GLU A 32 -24.97 -2.87 -18.73
CA GLU A 32 -25.20 -3.76 -19.88
C GLU A 32 -25.49 -5.23 -19.49
N GLY A 33 -25.43 -5.57 -18.19
CA GLY A 33 -25.66 -6.93 -17.71
C GLY A 33 -24.56 -7.93 -18.08
N ARG A 34 -23.36 -7.44 -18.40
CA ARG A 34 -22.19 -8.30 -18.67
C ARG A 34 -21.57 -8.85 -17.39
N ILE A 35 -21.79 -8.17 -16.27
CA ILE A 35 -21.37 -8.61 -14.93
C ILE A 35 -22.54 -8.46 -13.96
N ASP A 36 -22.64 -9.38 -12.99
CA ASP A 36 -23.71 -9.40 -11.99
C ASP A 36 -23.29 -8.74 -10.68
N ARG A 37 -21.98 -8.71 -10.39
CA ARG A 37 -21.43 -8.17 -9.15
C ARG A 37 -20.11 -7.49 -9.41
N LEU A 38 -19.85 -6.41 -8.68
CA LEU A 38 -18.57 -5.70 -8.66
C LEU A 38 -18.03 -5.72 -7.23
N PHE A 39 -16.76 -6.13 -7.09
CA PHE A 39 -16.06 -6.15 -5.81
C PHE A 39 -14.85 -5.23 -5.87
N LEU A 40 -14.60 -4.54 -4.78
CA LEU A 40 -13.38 -3.79 -4.51
C LEU A 40 -12.49 -4.63 -3.60
N VAL A 41 -11.21 -4.78 -3.99
CA VAL A 41 -10.21 -5.47 -3.19
C VAL A 41 -9.10 -4.48 -2.89
N ASN A 42 -8.91 -4.17 -1.64
CA ASN A 42 -7.92 -3.19 -1.17
C ASN A 42 -7.32 -3.62 0.17
N ASN A 43 -6.36 -2.83 0.65
CA ASN A 43 -5.84 -2.96 2.00
C ASN A 43 -6.31 -1.78 2.84
N ASP A 44 -6.97 -2.05 3.96
CA ASP A 44 -7.34 -1.05 4.94
C ASP A 44 -6.14 -0.70 5.82
N PHE A 45 -5.94 0.57 6.04
CA PHE A 45 -4.89 1.08 6.90
C PHE A 45 -5.34 1.09 8.36
N VAL A 46 -4.96 0.05 9.14
CA VAL A 46 -5.26 -0.02 10.57
C VAL A 46 -4.24 0.79 11.37
N ASN A 47 -2.97 0.58 11.11
CA ASN A 47 -1.84 1.33 11.67
C ASN A 47 -0.58 1.08 10.85
N THR A 48 0.52 1.76 11.18
CA THR A 48 1.80 1.62 10.44
C THR A 48 2.37 0.20 10.43
N MET A 49 2.02 -0.64 11.41
CA MET A 49 2.51 -2.02 11.52
C MET A 49 1.53 -3.05 10.95
N THR A 50 0.25 -2.68 10.80
CA THR A 50 -0.81 -3.63 10.42
C THR A 50 -1.65 -3.05 9.30
N GLN A 51 -1.66 -3.74 8.18
CA GLN A 51 -2.55 -3.51 7.04
C GLN A 51 -3.42 -4.76 6.89
N GLN A 52 -4.70 -4.57 6.63
CA GLN A 52 -5.66 -5.67 6.52
C GLN A 52 -6.24 -5.71 5.11
N PRO A 53 -6.04 -6.81 4.35
CA PRO A 53 -6.69 -6.97 3.07
C PRO A 53 -8.20 -7.16 3.26
N THR A 54 -8.99 -6.38 2.53
CA THR A 54 -10.45 -6.40 2.55
C THR A 54 -11.03 -6.63 1.17
N VAL A 55 -12.22 -7.20 1.14
CA VAL A 55 -13.01 -7.41 -0.07
C VAL A 55 -14.40 -6.86 0.20
N GLU A 56 -14.74 -5.78 -0.47
CA GLU A 56 -16.02 -5.10 -0.33
C GLU A 56 -16.83 -5.23 -1.62
N GLN A 57 -18.14 -5.50 -1.49
CA GLN A 57 -19.02 -5.52 -2.65
C GLN A 57 -19.50 -4.09 -2.94
N LEU A 58 -19.13 -3.58 -4.12
CA LEU A 58 -19.59 -2.26 -4.59
C LEU A 58 -20.96 -2.34 -5.24
N LEU A 59 -21.23 -3.38 -6.04
CA LEU A 59 -22.49 -3.56 -6.74
C LEU A 59 -22.96 -5.02 -6.69
N PRO A 60 -24.27 -5.27 -6.56
CA PRO A 60 -25.29 -4.31 -6.18
C PRO A 60 -25.07 -3.77 -4.75
N LEU A 61 -25.47 -2.54 -4.50
CA LEU A 61 -25.43 -1.95 -3.17
C LEU A 61 -26.38 -2.73 -2.25
N SER A 62 -25.86 -3.20 -1.11
CA SER A 62 -26.68 -3.78 -0.06
C SER A 62 -27.30 -2.65 0.76
N ALA A 63 -28.61 -2.53 0.73
CA ALA A 63 -29.28 -1.64 1.68
C ALA A 63 -29.19 -2.27 3.09
N ASP A 64 -28.66 -1.52 4.05
CA ASP A 64 -28.74 -1.91 5.46
C ASP A 64 -30.22 -2.02 5.86
N ALA A 65 -30.69 -3.25 6.06
CA ALA A 65 -32.07 -3.53 6.40
C ALA A 65 -32.50 -2.98 7.79
N ASP A 66 -31.52 -2.54 8.59
CA ASP A 66 -31.75 -2.10 9.98
C ASP A 66 -31.87 -0.59 10.18
N VAL A 67 -31.78 0.22 9.11
CA VAL A 67 -32.00 1.66 9.22
C VAL A 67 -33.49 1.94 9.29
N SER A 68 -34.09 1.81 10.47
CA SER A 68 -35.43 2.33 10.71
C SER A 68 -35.39 3.86 10.63
N MET A 69 -35.87 4.42 9.53
CA MET A 69 -36.05 5.87 9.42
C MET A 69 -37.02 6.36 10.50
N LYS A 70 -36.50 7.10 11.48
CA LYS A 70 -37.31 7.67 12.57
C LYS A 70 -38.34 8.70 12.10
N HIS A 71 -38.17 9.24 10.90
CA HIS A 71 -39.04 10.24 10.29
C HIS A 71 -39.19 9.96 8.79
N HIS A 72 -40.43 9.90 8.32
CA HIS A 72 -40.77 9.89 6.89
C HIS A 72 -40.89 11.35 6.42
N TRP A 73 -39.73 11.98 6.09
CA TRP A 73 -39.73 13.26 5.43
C TRP A 73 -39.75 13.00 3.93
N ASP A 74 -40.71 13.63 3.25
CA ASP A 74 -40.70 13.65 1.80
C ASP A 74 -39.99 14.90 1.35
N TYR A 75 -38.82 14.71 0.67
CA TYR A 75 -38.01 15.81 0.15
C TYR A 75 -38.51 16.19 -1.24
N ILE A 76 -38.50 17.48 -1.54
CA ILE A 76 -38.73 17.97 -2.90
C ILE A 76 -37.40 17.83 -3.64
N TYR A 77 -37.37 17.00 -4.68
CA TYR A 77 -36.22 16.76 -5.51
C TYR A 77 -36.34 17.58 -6.80
N GLU A 78 -35.26 18.24 -7.21
CA GLU A 78 -35.15 18.92 -8.49
C GLU A 78 -33.84 18.46 -9.18
N PRO A 79 -33.88 18.00 -10.46
CA PRO A 79 -35.06 17.92 -11.33
C PRO A 79 -35.97 16.71 -11.05
N ASP A 80 -35.40 15.49 -10.85
CA ASP A 80 -36.15 14.26 -10.52
C ASP A 80 -35.37 13.43 -9.51
N ALA A 81 -36.08 12.79 -8.60
CA ALA A 81 -35.47 11.99 -7.53
C ALA A 81 -34.61 10.84 -8.07
N LYS A 82 -35.00 10.22 -9.17
CA LYS A 82 -34.28 9.11 -9.79
C LYS A 82 -32.97 9.57 -10.40
N ASP A 83 -33.00 10.62 -11.22
CA ASP A 83 -31.79 11.14 -11.89
C ASP A 83 -30.76 11.65 -10.87
N LEU A 84 -31.25 12.27 -9.79
CA LEU A 84 -30.39 12.72 -8.69
C LEU A 84 -29.74 11.53 -7.97
N LEU A 85 -30.52 10.49 -7.67
CA LEU A 85 -30.03 9.31 -6.98
C LEU A 85 -28.98 8.57 -7.85
N ASP A 86 -29.27 8.37 -9.13
CA ASP A 86 -28.34 7.69 -10.04
C ASP A 86 -27.00 8.45 -10.11
N GLY A 87 -27.03 9.79 -10.19
CA GLY A 87 -25.83 10.61 -10.15
C GLY A 87 -25.07 10.53 -8.83
N LEU A 88 -25.76 10.47 -7.71
CA LEU A 88 -25.16 10.32 -6.39
C LEU A 88 -24.53 8.94 -6.20
N LEU A 89 -25.17 7.87 -6.68
CA LEU A 89 -24.65 6.51 -6.58
C LEU A 89 -23.37 6.33 -7.39
N ILE A 90 -23.28 6.90 -8.59
CA ILE A 90 -22.06 6.91 -9.37
C ILE A 90 -20.92 7.62 -8.60
N ARG A 91 -21.20 8.81 -8.07
CA ARG A 91 -20.22 9.55 -7.26
C ARG A 91 -19.80 8.82 -6.00
N TYR A 92 -20.71 8.11 -5.39
CA TYR A 92 -20.42 7.29 -4.21
C TYR A 92 -19.42 6.17 -4.55
N VAL A 93 -19.66 5.42 -5.64
CA VAL A 93 -18.75 4.37 -6.11
C VAL A 93 -17.38 4.96 -6.49
N GLU A 94 -17.35 6.09 -7.21
CA GLU A 94 -16.10 6.80 -7.53
C GLU A 94 -15.32 7.18 -6.27
N SER A 95 -16.01 7.66 -5.23
CA SER A 95 -15.39 8.04 -3.96
C SER A 95 -14.83 6.84 -3.20
N LEU A 96 -15.55 5.71 -3.16
CA LEU A 96 -15.07 4.48 -2.53
C LEU A 96 -13.80 3.94 -3.22
N VAL A 97 -13.80 3.91 -4.55
CA VAL A 97 -12.61 3.46 -5.29
C VAL A 97 -11.44 4.40 -5.08
N TYR A 98 -11.68 5.71 -5.06
CA TYR A 98 -10.63 6.69 -4.77
C TYR A 98 -10.05 6.51 -3.37
N GLN A 99 -10.91 6.36 -2.37
CA GLN A 99 -10.50 6.09 -1.00
C GLN A 99 -9.62 4.83 -0.92
N ALA A 100 -10.03 3.75 -1.54
CA ALA A 100 -9.28 2.50 -1.56
C ALA A 100 -7.89 2.64 -2.20
N VAL A 101 -7.76 3.43 -3.26
CA VAL A 101 -6.46 3.69 -3.91
C VAL A 101 -5.55 4.49 -2.98
N VAL A 102 -6.06 5.54 -2.33
CA VAL A 102 -5.29 6.35 -1.37
C VAL A 102 -4.88 5.52 -0.15
N GLU A 103 -5.78 4.70 0.40
CA GLU A 103 -5.46 3.79 1.51
C GLU A 103 -4.41 2.74 1.13
N ASN A 104 -4.49 2.17 -0.06
CA ASN A 104 -3.44 1.27 -0.56
C ASN A 104 -2.08 1.97 -0.67
N GLY A 105 -2.05 3.21 -1.14
CA GLY A 105 -0.84 4.03 -1.16
C GLY A 105 -0.25 4.22 0.24
N ALA A 106 -1.10 4.56 1.22
CA ALA A 106 -0.68 4.69 2.62
C ALA A 106 -0.15 3.37 3.20
N CYS A 107 -0.81 2.24 2.90
CA CYS A 107 -0.36 0.90 3.29
C CYS A 107 1.01 0.55 2.69
N GLU A 108 1.23 0.86 1.42
CA GLU A 108 2.52 0.65 0.75
C GLU A 108 3.64 1.47 1.40
N GLN A 109 3.42 2.76 1.67
CA GLN A 109 4.41 3.61 2.31
C GLN A 109 4.73 3.14 3.74
N ALA A 110 3.73 2.71 4.51
CA ALA A 110 3.92 2.15 5.84
C ALA A 110 4.75 0.86 5.80
N ALA A 111 4.44 -0.06 4.90
CA ALA A 111 5.20 -1.30 4.72
C ALA A 111 6.65 -1.03 4.28
N ARG A 112 6.84 -0.08 3.36
CA ARG A 112 8.17 0.37 2.91
C ARG A 112 8.98 0.96 4.08
N MET A 113 8.37 1.79 4.91
CA MET A 113 9.02 2.39 6.07
C MET A 113 9.53 1.30 7.05
N ILE A 114 8.72 0.29 7.34
CA ILE A 114 9.12 -0.83 8.23
C ILE A 114 10.24 -1.64 7.59
N ALA A 115 10.13 -1.96 6.31
CA ALA A 115 11.15 -2.71 5.59
C ALA A 115 12.50 -1.96 5.56
N MET A 116 12.47 -0.66 5.30
CA MET A 116 13.69 0.18 5.30
C MET A 116 14.29 0.33 6.69
N LYS A 117 13.47 0.43 7.73
CA LYS A 117 13.96 0.42 9.12
C LYS A 117 14.69 -0.88 9.42
N SER A 118 14.08 -2.02 9.13
CA SER A 118 14.72 -3.34 9.33
C SER A 118 16.01 -3.50 8.53
N ALA A 119 16.03 -3.00 7.29
CA ALA A 119 17.24 -3.01 6.45
C ALA A 119 18.36 -2.15 7.06
N THR A 120 18.02 -0.99 7.64
CA THR A 120 18.98 -0.10 8.30
C THR A 120 19.55 -0.74 9.56
N ASP A 121 18.72 -1.37 10.38
CA ASP A 121 19.14 -2.07 11.60
C ASP A 121 20.08 -3.23 11.24
N ASN A 122 19.74 -4.06 10.24
CA ASN A 122 20.58 -5.15 9.75
C ASN A 122 21.91 -4.65 9.16
N ALA A 123 21.91 -3.50 8.48
CA ALA A 123 23.13 -2.89 7.96
C ALA A 123 24.05 -2.40 9.09
N GLY A 124 23.47 -1.87 10.18
CA GLY A 124 24.21 -1.49 11.39
C GLY A 124 24.94 -2.69 11.99
N ASP A 125 24.21 -3.78 12.24
CA ASP A 125 24.77 -5.02 12.79
C ASP A 125 25.92 -5.56 11.91
N LEU A 126 25.75 -5.54 10.59
CA LEU A 126 26.79 -5.97 9.65
C LEU A 126 28.04 -5.10 9.70
N ILE A 127 27.88 -3.78 9.86
CA ILE A 127 28.99 -2.85 10.01
C ILE A 127 29.79 -3.16 11.28
N ASP A 128 29.10 -3.39 12.39
CA ASP A 128 29.74 -3.72 13.67
C ASP A 128 30.51 -5.05 13.60
N ASP A 129 29.93 -6.08 12.99
CA ASP A 129 30.59 -7.36 12.75
C ASP A 129 31.86 -7.19 11.86
N LEU A 130 31.75 -6.45 10.78
CA LEU A 130 32.87 -6.19 9.90
C LEU A 130 33.99 -5.39 10.59
N GLN A 131 33.65 -4.43 11.46
CA GLN A 131 34.63 -3.69 12.25
C GLN A 131 35.36 -4.64 13.22
N LEU A 132 34.67 -5.58 13.83
CA LEU A 132 35.30 -6.57 14.71
C LEU A 132 36.25 -7.49 13.95
N VAL A 133 35.87 -7.99 12.78
CA VAL A 133 36.72 -8.79 11.89
C VAL A 133 37.95 -8.01 11.43
N TYR A 134 37.73 -6.77 11.01
CA TYR A 134 38.82 -5.87 10.59
C TYR A 134 39.84 -5.64 11.73
N ASN A 135 39.35 -5.32 12.95
CA ASN A 135 40.22 -5.10 14.10
C ASN A 135 41.05 -6.36 14.49
N LYS A 136 40.41 -7.54 14.42
CA LYS A 136 41.12 -8.82 14.62
C LYS A 136 42.20 -9.06 13.57
N ALA A 137 41.89 -8.86 12.31
CA ALA A 137 42.83 -9.03 11.21
C ALA A 137 44.03 -8.05 11.33
N ARG A 138 43.73 -6.78 11.66
CA ARG A 138 44.76 -5.75 11.90
C ARG A 138 45.68 -6.12 13.05
N GLN A 139 45.09 -6.56 14.21
CA GLN A 139 45.92 -6.99 15.36
C GLN A 139 46.76 -8.21 15.04
N ALA A 140 46.27 -9.18 14.28
CA ALA A 140 47.02 -10.35 13.85
C ALA A 140 48.19 -9.95 12.94
N SER A 141 47.97 -9.05 11.98
CA SER A 141 49.02 -8.53 11.10
C SER A 141 50.14 -7.81 11.89
N ILE A 142 49.74 -6.90 12.81
CA ILE A 142 50.70 -6.17 13.64
C ILE A 142 51.52 -7.15 14.52
N THR A 143 50.86 -8.17 15.11
CA THR A 143 51.53 -9.17 15.94
C THR A 143 52.50 -10.01 15.12
N GLN A 144 52.12 -10.38 13.91
CA GLN A 144 52.98 -11.10 12.98
C GLN A 144 54.25 -10.26 12.60
N GLU A 145 54.04 -9.01 12.22
CA GLU A 145 55.15 -8.10 11.89
C GLU A 145 56.12 -7.91 13.07
N LEU A 146 55.57 -7.73 14.28
CA LEU A 146 56.40 -7.63 15.49
C LEU A 146 57.20 -8.92 15.77
N SER A 147 56.55 -10.09 15.57
CA SER A 147 57.23 -11.39 15.77
C SER A 147 58.35 -11.59 14.73
N GLU A 148 58.17 -11.17 13.50
CA GLU A 148 59.16 -11.21 12.43
C GLU A 148 60.35 -10.30 12.74
N ILE A 149 60.10 -9.08 13.23
CA ILE A 149 61.16 -8.13 13.63
C ILE A 149 61.95 -8.69 14.81
N VAL A 150 61.29 -9.22 15.84
CA VAL A 150 61.97 -9.78 17.04
C VAL A 150 62.80 -10.99 16.66
N SER A 151 62.25 -11.92 15.86
CA SER A 151 63.00 -13.11 15.41
C SER A 151 64.17 -12.75 14.47
N GLY A 152 64.01 -11.75 13.61
CA GLY A 152 65.10 -11.23 12.78
C GLY A 152 66.22 -10.57 13.61
N ALA A 153 65.91 -9.81 14.66
CA ALA A 153 66.88 -9.22 15.58
C ALA A 153 67.62 -10.30 16.38
N ALA A 154 66.91 -11.35 16.82
CA ALA A 154 67.54 -12.47 17.52
C ALA A 154 68.46 -13.35 16.63
N ALA A 155 68.25 -13.36 15.34
CA ALA A 155 69.11 -14.10 14.38
C ALA A 155 70.41 -13.35 14.01
N ILE A 156 70.53 -12.07 14.34
CA ILE A 156 71.68 -11.22 14.03
C ILE A 156 72.55 -11.01 15.27
N SER A 157 72.06 -11.29 16.45
CA SER A 157 72.82 -11.27 17.74
C SER A 157 73.47 -12.60 18.04
#